data_50fe944285a5d20b690071f6bb8cdd63
#
_entry.id   50fe944285a5d20b690071f6bb8cdd63
#
_cell.length_a   1.000
_cell.length_b   1.000
_cell.length_c   1.000
_cell.angle_alpha   90.00
_cell.angle_beta   90.00
_cell.angle_gamma   90.00
#
_symmetry.space_group_name_H-M   'P 1'
#
loop_
_entity.id
_entity.type
_entity.pdbx_description
1 polymer ?
#
loop_
_entity_poly.entity_id
_entity_poly.type
_entity_poly.pdbx_seq_one_letter_code
_entity_poly.pdbx_strand_id
1 'polypeptide(L)'
;MDDRLAAIDDLLARPFPEGAHGHVHVLHATRDFWDDRGEEVVEAAQAEIDAVHDPLVAALTRRWGEPEPFDLTPYLWAEDPAPEPIDRLCALTTRMLLWRPTPARWLGLAVCQADAEFPLELHAAVGGTPIPGHSSGRTLPA
;
A
#
# COMPACT_ATOMS: atom_id res chain seq x y z
N MET A 1 -9.38 -4.68 -13.88
CA MET A 1 -8.33 -3.66 -13.77
C MET A 1 -8.89 -2.24 -13.77
N ASP A 2 -9.75 -1.93 -14.70
CA ASP A 2 -10.32 -0.59 -14.80
C ASP A 2 -11.06 -0.15 -13.54
N ASP A 3 -11.79 -1.07 -12.92
CA ASP A 3 -12.50 -0.78 -11.67
C ASP A 3 -11.55 -0.40 -10.55
N ARG A 4 -10.38 -1.03 -10.53
CA ARG A 4 -9.38 -0.74 -9.49
C ARG A 4 -8.71 0.61 -9.73
N LEU A 5 -8.44 0.94 -10.99
CA LEU A 5 -7.91 2.26 -11.33
C LEU A 5 -8.91 3.35 -10.99
N ALA A 6 -10.21 3.11 -11.26
CA ALA A 6 -11.25 4.06 -10.90
C ALA A 6 -11.34 4.25 -9.38
N ALA A 7 -11.18 3.16 -8.62
CA ALA A 7 -11.18 3.25 -7.17
C ALA A 7 -10.01 4.09 -6.66
N ILE A 8 -8.83 3.93 -7.27
CA ILE A 8 -7.65 4.73 -6.92
C ILE A 8 -7.88 6.19 -7.24
N ASP A 9 -8.43 6.49 -8.41
CA ASP A 9 -8.74 7.87 -8.79
C ASP A 9 -9.73 8.51 -7.83
N ASP A 10 -10.74 7.74 -7.40
CA ASP A 10 -11.71 8.20 -6.43
C ASP A 10 -11.04 8.50 -5.08
N LEU A 11 -10.16 7.63 -4.62
CA LEU A 11 -9.44 7.86 -3.37
C LEU A 11 -8.58 9.12 -3.44
N LEU A 12 -7.91 9.35 -4.56
CA LEU A 12 -7.06 10.52 -4.73
C LEU A 12 -7.86 11.82 -4.76
N ALA A 13 -9.09 11.76 -5.26
CA ALA A 13 -9.96 12.93 -5.36
C ALA A 13 -10.75 13.18 -4.07
N ARG A 14 -10.88 12.17 -3.22
CA ARG A 14 -11.73 12.25 -2.03
C ARG A 14 -11.07 13.12 -0.96
N PRO A 15 -11.79 14.09 -0.38
CA PRO A 15 -11.23 14.87 0.73
C PRO A 15 -11.00 13.98 1.93
N PHE A 16 -9.99 14.31 2.73
CA PHE A 16 -9.76 13.61 3.97
C PHE A 16 -10.80 14.05 5.01
N PRO A 17 -11.34 13.11 5.80
CA PRO A 17 -12.19 13.49 6.92
C PRO A 17 -11.44 14.38 7.89
N GLU A 18 -12.19 15.21 8.62
CA GLU A 18 -11.59 16.08 9.61
C GLU A 18 -10.75 15.25 10.60
N GLY A 19 -9.53 15.69 10.81
CA GLY A 19 -8.59 15.00 11.70
C GLY A 19 -7.88 13.81 11.08
N ALA A 20 -8.25 13.42 9.87
CA ALA A 20 -7.60 12.31 9.17
C ALA A 20 -6.57 12.84 8.18
N HIS A 21 -5.54 12.01 7.94
CA HIS A 21 -4.45 12.37 7.04
C HIS A 21 -4.32 11.43 5.84
N GLY A 22 -5.30 10.54 5.66
CA GLY A 22 -5.28 9.62 4.54
C GLY A 22 -6.45 8.67 4.52
N HIS A 23 -6.44 7.82 3.50
CA HIS A 23 -7.43 6.76 3.29
C HIS A 23 -6.72 5.47 2.98
N VAL A 24 -7.33 4.34 3.35
CA VAL A 24 -6.89 3.01 2.93
C VAL A 24 -8.10 2.28 2.36
N HIS A 25 -7.90 1.60 1.24
CA HIS A 25 -8.96 0.85 0.59
C HIS A 25 -8.42 -0.51 0.12
N VAL A 26 -9.17 -1.58 0.38
CA VAL A 26 -8.80 -2.91 -0.08
C VAL A 26 -9.28 -3.07 -1.50
N LEU A 27 -8.34 -3.27 -2.43
CA LEU A 27 -8.65 -3.45 -3.84
C LEU A 27 -8.96 -4.89 -4.20
N HIS A 28 -8.39 -5.83 -3.46
CA HIS A 28 -8.57 -7.26 -3.70
C HIS A 28 -8.20 -8.03 -2.45
N ALA A 29 -8.91 -9.12 -2.18
CA ALA A 29 -8.59 -10.02 -1.08
C ALA A 29 -8.70 -11.45 -1.60
N THR A 30 -7.72 -12.29 -1.22
CA THR A 30 -7.77 -13.71 -1.54
C THR A 30 -8.63 -14.45 -0.54
N ARG A 31 -8.71 -15.78 -0.66
CA ARG A 31 -9.30 -16.61 0.38
C ARG A 31 -8.46 -16.51 1.66
N ASP A 32 -9.05 -16.83 2.78
CA ASP A 32 -8.31 -17.00 4.02
C ASP A 32 -7.66 -18.39 4.08
N PHE A 33 -6.89 -18.63 5.15
CA PHE A 33 -6.14 -19.87 5.32
C PHE A 33 -6.49 -20.56 6.63
N TRP A 34 -7.70 -20.33 7.15
CA TRP A 34 -8.13 -20.93 8.42
C TRP A 34 -8.23 -22.44 8.34
N ASP A 35 -8.76 -22.94 7.24
CA ASP A 35 -8.98 -24.37 7.06
C ASP A 35 -7.84 -25.08 6.36
N ASP A 36 -7.07 -24.36 5.55
CA ASP A 36 -6.02 -24.96 4.75
C ASP A 36 -4.90 -23.96 4.52
N ARG A 37 -3.73 -24.29 5.04
CA ARG A 37 -2.49 -23.50 4.86
C ARG A 37 -1.45 -24.30 4.09
N GLY A 38 -1.88 -25.26 3.30
CA GLY A 38 -0.97 -26.05 2.47
C GLY A 38 -0.23 -25.17 1.49
N GLU A 39 0.96 -25.60 1.12
CA GLU A 39 1.83 -24.85 0.22
C GLU A 39 1.12 -24.49 -1.09
N GLU A 40 0.37 -25.45 -1.66
CA GLU A 40 -0.34 -25.21 -2.90
C GLU A 40 -1.40 -24.12 -2.77
N VAL A 41 -2.11 -24.09 -1.64
CA VAL A 41 -3.15 -23.11 -1.39
C VAL A 41 -2.52 -21.72 -1.22
N VAL A 42 -1.44 -21.62 -0.48
CA VAL A 42 -0.74 -20.36 -0.25
C VAL A 42 -0.14 -19.83 -1.55
N GLU A 43 0.48 -20.71 -2.34
CA GLU A 43 1.06 -20.32 -3.63
C GLU A 43 -0.01 -19.84 -4.61
N ALA A 44 -1.17 -20.50 -4.62
CA ALA A 44 -2.27 -20.07 -5.48
C ALA A 44 -2.79 -18.69 -5.09
N ALA A 45 -2.89 -18.42 -3.79
CA ALA A 45 -3.32 -17.12 -3.31
C ALA A 45 -2.31 -16.04 -3.64
N GLN A 46 -1.01 -16.35 -3.51
CA GLN A 46 0.05 -15.41 -3.89
C GLN A 46 -0.02 -15.11 -5.39
N ALA A 47 -0.20 -16.12 -6.21
CA ALA A 47 -0.35 -15.93 -7.66
C ALA A 47 -1.57 -15.08 -7.99
N GLU A 48 -2.67 -15.29 -7.28
CA GLU A 48 -3.88 -14.49 -7.45
C GLU A 48 -3.62 -13.02 -7.17
N ILE A 49 -2.99 -12.71 -6.03
CA ILE A 49 -2.76 -11.32 -5.65
C ILE A 49 -1.75 -10.67 -6.59
N ASP A 50 -0.72 -11.41 -7.03
CA ASP A 50 0.27 -10.91 -7.97
C ASP A 50 -0.37 -10.60 -9.33
N ALA A 51 -1.33 -11.40 -9.76
CA ALA A 51 -2.04 -11.20 -11.01
C ALA A 51 -2.89 -9.92 -11.01
N VAL A 52 -3.25 -9.42 -9.83
CA VAL A 52 -3.93 -8.13 -9.69
C VAL A 52 -2.90 -7.01 -9.51
N HIS A 53 -1.90 -7.24 -8.69
CA HIS A 53 -0.89 -6.26 -8.33
C HIS A 53 -0.05 -5.82 -9.54
N ASP A 54 0.50 -6.76 -10.27
CA ASP A 54 1.50 -6.45 -11.30
C ASP A 54 0.95 -5.62 -12.47
N PRO A 55 -0.22 -5.94 -13.03
CA PRO A 55 -0.78 -5.06 -14.07
C PRO A 55 -1.14 -3.68 -13.55
N LEU A 56 -1.55 -3.59 -12.29
CA LEU A 56 -1.90 -2.33 -11.67
C LEU A 56 -0.65 -1.46 -11.50
N VAL A 57 0.44 -2.05 -11.03
CA VAL A 57 1.74 -1.36 -10.94
C VAL A 57 2.15 -0.83 -12.31
N ALA A 58 2.03 -1.66 -13.35
CA ALA A 58 2.37 -1.24 -14.70
C ALA A 58 1.53 -0.05 -15.17
N ALA A 59 0.23 -0.07 -14.89
CA ALA A 59 -0.66 1.02 -15.26
C ALA A 59 -0.32 2.32 -14.53
N LEU A 60 -0.04 2.23 -13.24
CA LEU A 60 0.31 3.40 -12.43
C LEU A 60 1.68 3.96 -12.81
N THR A 61 2.61 3.09 -13.16
CA THR A 61 3.93 3.49 -13.61
C THR A 61 3.84 4.27 -14.93
N ARG A 62 2.95 3.86 -15.82
CA ARG A 62 2.72 4.62 -17.05
C ARG A 62 2.15 6.02 -16.77
N ARG A 63 1.38 6.17 -15.69
CA ARG A 63 0.79 7.47 -15.34
C ARG A 63 1.76 8.39 -14.63
N TRP A 64 2.53 7.86 -13.68
CA TRP A 64 3.27 8.68 -12.72
C TRP A 64 4.75 8.35 -12.64
N GLY A 65 5.24 7.45 -13.48
CA GLY A 65 6.64 7.05 -13.49
C GLY A 65 6.93 5.92 -12.53
N GLU A 66 8.20 5.59 -12.40
CA GLU A 66 8.63 4.49 -11.54
C GLU A 66 8.27 4.73 -10.09
N PRO A 67 7.70 3.73 -9.40
CA PRO A 67 7.40 3.88 -7.98
C PRO A 67 8.67 3.83 -7.13
N GLU A 68 8.58 4.42 -5.95
CA GLU A 68 9.63 4.32 -4.95
C GLU A 68 9.34 3.14 -4.04
N PRO A 69 10.29 2.19 -3.89
CA PRO A 69 10.12 1.18 -2.83
C PRO A 69 10.21 1.87 -1.48
N PHE A 70 9.26 1.59 -0.61
CA PHE A 70 9.20 2.22 0.70
C PHE A 70 9.17 1.16 1.78
N ASP A 71 10.15 1.21 2.69
CA ASP A 71 10.28 0.26 3.78
C ASP A 71 9.49 0.76 5.00
N LEU A 72 8.54 -0.02 5.44
CA LEU A 72 7.70 0.31 6.59
C LEU A 72 8.25 -0.20 7.91
N THR A 73 9.27 -1.05 7.87
CA THR A 73 9.83 -1.68 9.07
C THR A 73 10.26 -0.68 10.15
N PRO A 74 10.94 0.43 9.80
CA PRO A 74 11.34 1.38 10.84
C PRO A 74 10.18 1.96 11.65
N TYR A 75 9.00 2.06 11.04
CA TYR A 75 7.84 2.62 11.73
C TYR A 75 7.22 1.64 12.72
N LEU A 76 7.40 0.35 12.48
CA LEU A 76 6.92 -0.68 13.41
C LEU A 76 7.63 -0.61 14.75
N TRP A 77 8.90 -0.24 14.74
CA TRP A 77 9.73 -0.19 15.94
C TRP A 77 9.90 1.21 16.51
N ALA A 78 9.28 2.21 15.89
CA ALA A 78 9.39 3.59 16.36
C ALA A 78 8.64 3.79 17.67
N GLU A 79 9.18 4.65 18.53
CA GLU A 79 8.52 4.96 19.81
C GLU A 79 7.21 5.69 19.59
N ASP A 80 7.21 6.64 18.67
CA ASP A 80 6.03 7.43 18.36
C ASP A 80 5.31 6.82 17.16
N PRO A 81 3.97 6.80 17.16
CA PRO A 81 3.25 6.29 16.01
C PRO A 81 3.50 7.16 14.80
N ALA A 82 3.59 6.52 13.64
CA ALA A 82 3.69 7.23 12.37
C ALA A 82 2.35 7.87 12.03
N PRO A 83 2.33 8.90 11.17
CA PRO A 83 1.07 9.43 10.67
C PRO A 83 0.30 8.36 9.91
N GLU A 84 -1.03 8.38 10.04
CA GLU A 84 -1.85 7.51 9.24
C GLU A 84 -1.76 7.93 7.78
N PRO A 85 -1.81 7.01 6.82
CA PRO A 85 -2.08 5.58 6.98
C PRO A 85 -0.84 4.71 7.22
N ILE A 86 0.32 5.28 7.40
CA ILE A 86 1.58 4.54 7.57
C ILE A 86 1.54 3.67 8.82
N ASP A 87 1.03 4.22 9.93
CA ASP A 87 0.96 3.49 11.18
C ASP A 87 0.16 2.21 11.04
N ARG A 88 -0.96 2.27 10.35
CA ARG A 88 -1.80 1.12 10.09
C ARG A 88 -1.12 0.11 9.18
N LEU A 89 -0.48 0.60 8.12
CA LEU A 89 0.16 -0.27 7.14
C LEU A 89 1.37 -1.01 7.71
N CYS A 90 2.16 -0.38 8.55
CA CYS A 90 3.36 -1.01 9.08
C CYS A 90 3.05 -2.22 9.96
N ALA A 91 1.82 -2.32 10.48
CA ALA A 91 1.38 -3.50 11.21
C ALA A 91 0.97 -4.65 10.30
N LEU A 92 0.77 -4.39 9.01
CA LEU A 92 0.24 -5.36 8.06
C LEU A 92 1.24 -5.81 7.01
N THR A 93 2.28 -5.02 6.77
CA THR A 93 3.28 -5.31 5.75
C THR A 93 4.56 -4.57 6.06
N THR A 94 5.66 -4.98 5.42
CA THR A 94 6.96 -4.34 5.60
C THR A 94 7.32 -3.42 4.45
N ARG A 95 6.61 -3.52 3.31
CA ARG A 95 6.97 -2.78 2.11
C ARG A 95 5.74 -2.31 1.35
N MET A 96 5.89 -1.19 0.67
CA MET A 96 4.90 -0.76 -0.30
C MET A 96 5.61 -0.05 -1.45
N LEU A 97 4.91 0.11 -2.57
CA LEU A 97 5.36 0.94 -3.67
C LEU A 97 4.66 2.29 -3.57
N LEU A 98 5.42 3.35 -3.76
CA LEU A 98 4.96 4.72 -3.54
C LEU A 98 5.05 5.55 -4.80
N TRP A 99 3.96 6.22 -5.14
CA TRP A 99 3.92 7.22 -6.20
C TRP A 99 3.50 8.56 -5.60
N ARG A 100 3.85 9.63 -6.28
CA ARG A 100 3.48 11.00 -5.86
C ARG A 100 2.70 11.69 -6.98
N PRO A 101 1.42 11.35 -7.13
CA PRO A 101 0.61 11.91 -8.24
C PRO A 101 0.45 13.42 -8.17
N THR A 102 0.43 13.99 -6.97
CA THR A 102 0.38 15.45 -6.77
C THR A 102 1.33 15.81 -5.63
N PRO A 103 1.72 17.10 -5.52
CA PRO A 103 2.53 17.52 -4.38
C PRO A 103 1.83 17.34 -3.03
N ALA A 104 0.50 17.32 -3.03
CA ALA A 104 -0.29 17.26 -1.81
C ALA A 104 -0.59 15.85 -1.35
N ARG A 105 -0.46 14.85 -2.22
CA ARG A 105 -0.86 13.49 -1.88
C ARG A 105 0.08 12.46 -2.49
N TRP A 106 0.32 11.39 -1.74
CA TRP A 106 1.03 10.22 -2.24
C TRP A 106 0.08 9.03 -2.30
N LEU A 107 0.41 8.06 -3.14
CA LEU A 107 -0.31 6.80 -3.28
C LEU A 107 0.64 5.67 -2.96
N GLY A 108 0.24 4.80 -2.04
CA GLY A 108 0.96 3.58 -1.73
C GLY A 108 0.16 2.36 -2.16
N LEU A 109 0.84 1.35 -2.66
CA LEU A 109 0.23 0.08 -3.05
C LEU A 109 0.98 -1.02 -2.30
N ALA A 110 0.26 -1.83 -1.53
CA ALA A 110 0.87 -2.81 -0.66
C ALA A 110 0.08 -4.11 -0.61
N VAL A 111 0.79 -5.23 -0.58
CA VAL A 111 0.19 -6.53 -0.29
C VAL A 111 0.32 -6.75 1.21
N CYS A 112 -0.81 -6.91 1.87
CA CYS A 112 -0.92 -6.95 3.32
C CYS A 112 -1.49 -8.28 3.79
N GLN A 113 -1.10 -8.69 4.98
CA GLN A 113 -1.68 -9.86 5.62
C GLN A 113 -1.57 -9.66 7.13
N ALA A 114 -2.70 -9.68 7.81
CA ALA A 114 -2.72 -9.42 9.26
C ALA A 114 -2.06 -10.55 10.06
N ASP A 115 -2.26 -11.78 9.63
CA ASP A 115 -1.63 -12.95 10.24
C ASP A 115 -1.71 -14.10 9.23
N ALA A 116 -1.03 -15.19 9.50
CA ALA A 116 -0.89 -16.32 8.57
C ALA A 116 -2.24 -16.92 8.14
N GLU A 117 -3.26 -16.86 8.99
CA GLU A 117 -4.59 -17.38 8.68
C GLU A 117 -5.44 -16.41 7.86
N PHE A 118 -5.07 -15.16 7.82
CA PHE A 118 -5.88 -14.11 7.19
C PHE A 118 -5.60 -14.04 5.69
N PRO A 119 -6.57 -13.55 4.90
CA PRO A 119 -6.35 -13.40 3.45
C PRO A 119 -5.17 -12.50 3.14
N LEU A 120 -4.58 -12.71 1.97
CA LEU A 120 -3.72 -11.70 1.38
C LEU A 120 -4.61 -10.60 0.81
N GLU A 121 -4.28 -9.36 1.10
CA GLU A 121 -5.07 -8.22 0.65
C GLU A 121 -4.19 -7.21 -0.06
N LEU A 122 -4.69 -6.68 -1.17
CA LEU A 122 -4.02 -5.60 -1.87
C LEU A 122 -4.65 -4.28 -1.43
N HIS A 123 -3.87 -3.45 -0.77
CA HIS A 123 -4.33 -2.17 -0.24
C HIS A 123 -3.81 -1.02 -1.09
N ALA A 124 -4.69 -0.06 -1.37
CA ALA A 124 -4.30 1.24 -1.87
C ALA A 124 -4.43 2.23 -0.73
N ALA A 125 -3.37 2.98 -0.48
CA ALA A 125 -3.35 3.98 0.59
C ALA A 125 -3.03 5.35 -0.01
N VAL A 126 -3.77 6.37 0.40
CA VAL A 126 -3.51 7.74 0.00
C VAL A 126 -3.21 8.54 1.24
N GLY A 127 -2.09 9.23 1.27
CA GLY A 127 -1.72 10.07 2.38
C GLY A 127 -1.46 11.49 1.94
N GLY A 128 -1.72 12.44 2.85
CA GLY A 128 -1.49 13.86 2.61
C GLY A 128 -0.34 14.44 3.40
N THR A 129 0.17 13.69 4.38
CA THR A 129 1.30 14.17 5.17
C THR A 129 2.61 13.75 4.53
N PRO A 130 3.68 14.54 4.70
CA PRO A 130 5.00 14.12 4.24
C PRO A 130 5.40 12.80 4.90
N ILE A 131 6.10 11.97 4.15
CA ILE A 131 6.59 10.70 4.67
C ILE A 131 7.93 10.93 5.33
N PRO A 132 8.03 10.75 6.66
CA PRO A 132 9.25 11.08 7.38
C PRO A 132 10.43 10.22 6.94
N GLY A 133 11.58 10.86 6.83
CA GLY A 133 12.84 10.17 6.60
C GLY A 133 13.08 9.66 5.21
N HIS A 134 12.06 9.38 4.46
CA HIS A 134 12.22 8.77 3.16
C HIS A 134 12.77 9.74 2.11
N SER A 135 12.05 10.82 1.88
CA SER A 135 12.49 11.78 0.88
C SER A 135 13.77 12.46 1.31
N SER A 136 13.91 12.75 2.60
CA SER A 136 15.12 13.43 3.05
C SER A 136 16.36 12.57 2.84
N GLY A 137 16.26 11.28 3.07
CA GLY A 137 17.37 10.39 2.80
C GLY A 137 17.79 10.40 1.35
N ARG A 138 16.83 10.53 0.48
CA ARG A 138 17.08 10.51 -0.94
C ARG A 138 17.62 11.85 -1.45
N THR A 139 17.17 12.92 -0.86
CA THR A 139 17.57 14.24 -1.34
C THR A 139 18.89 14.72 -0.75
N LEU A 140 19.31 14.16 0.33
CA LEU A 140 20.52 14.58 0.99
C LEU A 140 21.75 14.57 0.14
N PRO A 141 21.96 13.62 -0.72
CA PRO A 141 23.17 13.62 -1.52
C PRO A 141 23.33 14.83 -2.39
N ALA A 142 22.27 15.50 -2.58
CA ALA A 142 22.36 16.72 -3.34
C ALA A 142 23.38 17.65 -2.76
#